data_3517c3a959fc708693076ff5b5c937ff
#
_entry.id   3517c3a959fc708693076ff5b5c937ff
#
_cell.length_a   1.000
_cell.length_b   1.000
_cell.length_c   1.000
_cell.angle_alpha   90.00
_cell.angle_beta   90.00
_cell.angle_gamma   90.00
#
_symmetry.space_group_name_H-M   'P 1'
#
loop_
_entity.id
_entity.type
_entity.pdbx_description
1 polymer ?
#
loop_
_entity_poly.entity_id
_entity_poly.type
_entity_poly.pdbx_seq_one_letter_code
_entity_poly.pdbx_strand_id
1 'polypeptide(L)'
;MGTRTYTTRRQSIVNALVTKLKTIDGSGQFHMNLSEQVEPRLKFWDEVDEFPAIHLNAGMETREYLTAGVKNRYMNVTLRCYVNEEDAVDALDALLEDVETVLEDNSSTTYTDKLGVSQTIQQITIISIETDEGVLEPLGVGEITIEVRY
;
A
#
# COMPACT_ATOMS: atom_id res chain seq x y z
N MET A 1 -10.55 24.90 7.42
CA MET A 1 -10.24 23.70 8.21
C MET A 1 -8.84 23.83 8.81
N GLY A 2 -8.69 23.60 10.10
CA GLY A 2 -7.41 23.76 10.79
C GLY A 2 -6.41 22.67 10.43
N THR A 3 -5.12 22.97 10.62
CA THR A 3 -4.04 22.01 10.46
C THR A 3 -4.00 21.09 11.70
N ARG A 4 -3.93 19.79 11.46
CA ARG A 4 -3.80 18.81 12.53
C ARG A 4 -2.36 18.72 12.98
N THR A 5 -2.16 18.64 14.29
CA THR A 5 -0.82 18.57 14.89
C THR A 5 -0.51 17.19 15.45
N TYR A 6 -1.43 16.23 15.30
CA TYR A 6 -1.25 14.88 15.81
C TYR A 6 -1.15 13.87 14.65
N THR A 7 -0.48 12.77 14.93
CA THR A 7 -0.36 11.63 14.02
C THR A 7 -1.02 10.41 14.66
N THR A 8 -1.81 9.68 13.91
CA THR A 8 -2.37 8.40 14.37
C THR A 8 -1.50 7.24 13.91
N ARG A 9 -1.54 6.12 14.62
CA ARG A 9 -0.82 4.91 14.21
C ARG A 9 -1.22 4.47 12.81
N ARG A 10 -2.51 4.46 12.53
CA ARG A 10 -3.05 4.03 11.23
C ARG A 10 -2.49 4.88 10.09
N GLN A 11 -2.56 6.18 10.22
CA GLN A 11 -2.03 7.11 9.22
C GLN A 11 -0.51 6.98 9.08
N SER A 12 0.19 6.84 10.19
CA SER A 12 1.64 6.70 10.19
C SER A 12 2.09 5.43 9.48
N ILE A 13 1.38 4.32 9.68
CA ILE A 13 1.65 3.05 9.00
C ILE A 13 1.42 3.20 7.50
N VAL A 14 0.30 3.80 7.10
CA VAL A 14 0.01 4.04 5.67
C VAL A 14 1.10 4.92 5.05
N ASN A 15 1.51 5.98 5.72
CA ASN A 15 2.57 6.87 5.23
C ASN A 15 3.91 6.15 5.12
N ALA A 16 4.23 5.26 6.06
CA ALA A 16 5.44 4.44 6.00
C ALA A 16 5.42 3.53 4.78
N LEU A 17 4.28 2.91 4.49
CA LEU A 17 4.11 2.08 3.29
C LEU A 17 4.24 2.90 2.02
N VAL A 18 3.66 4.10 1.98
CA VAL A 18 3.81 5.03 0.85
C VAL A 18 5.29 5.32 0.58
N THR A 19 6.05 5.61 1.62
CA THR A 19 7.48 5.88 1.50
C THR A 19 8.22 4.69 0.91
N LYS A 20 7.91 3.48 1.36
CA LYS A 20 8.54 2.26 0.84
C LYS A 20 8.15 1.97 -0.60
N LEU A 21 6.90 2.15 -0.95
CA LEU A 21 6.42 1.93 -2.32
C LEU A 21 7.01 2.93 -3.32
N LYS A 22 7.34 4.13 -2.89
CA LYS A 22 8.00 5.13 -3.74
C LYS A 22 9.40 4.71 -4.18
N THR A 23 9.98 3.66 -3.59
CA THR A 23 11.27 3.12 -4.03
C THR A 23 11.18 2.32 -5.33
N ILE A 24 9.97 2.03 -5.82
CA ILE A 24 9.77 1.38 -7.11
C ILE A 24 10.09 2.40 -8.21
N ASP A 25 11.30 2.32 -8.74
CA ASP A 25 11.84 3.32 -9.69
C ASP A 25 12.33 2.71 -11.01
N GLY A 26 12.05 1.43 -11.24
CA GLY A 26 12.47 0.73 -12.44
C GLY A 26 13.93 0.27 -12.44
N SER A 27 14.65 0.50 -11.34
CA SER A 27 16.04 0.05 -11.19
C SER A 27 16.14 -1.16 -10.29
N GLY A 28 17.25 -1.87 -10.34
CA GLY A 28 17.50 -3.04 -9.52
C GLY A 28 16.50 -4.16 -9.80
N GLN A 29 15.75 -4.53 -8.78
CA GLN A 29 14.79 -5.63 -8.84
C GLN A 29 13.40 -5.25 -9.36
N PHE A 30 13.18 -3.97 -9.68
CA PHE A 30 11.86 -3.47 -10.07
C PHE A 30 11.68 -3.42 -11.58
N HIS A 31 10.49 -3.82 -12.04
CA HIS A 31 10.11 -3.81 -13.46
C HIS A 31 9.58 -2.44 -13.90
N MET A 32 8.87 -1.75 -12.99
CA MET A 32 8.16 -0.52 -13.30
C MET A 32 8.76 0.67 -12.57
N ASN A 33 8.55 1.87 -13.12
CA ASN A 33 8.93 3.12 -12.48
C ASN A 33 7.67 3.91 -12.16
N LEU A 34 7.39 4.08 -10.86
CA LEU A 34 6.22 4.82 -10.39
C LEU A 34 6.42 6.33 -10.43
N SER A 35 7.66 6.81 -10.62
CA SER A 35 7.99 8.25 -10.54
C SER A 35 7.39 8.89 -9.27
N GLU A 36 7.43 8.15 -8.16
CA GLU A 36 6.87 8.55 -6.87
C GLU A 36 5.34 8.75 -6.85
N GLN A 37 4.62 8.20 -7.82
CA GLN A 37 3.15 8.30 -7.90
C GLN A 37 2.48 7.32 -6.94
N VAL A 38 2.63 7.55 -5.65
CA VAL A 38 2.02 6.78 -4.57
C VAL A 38 1.36 7.75 -3.60
N GLU A 39 0.06 7.59 -3.37
CA GLU A 39 -0.69 8.49 -2.50
C GLU A 39 -1.45 7.72 -1.41
N PRO A 40 -1.55 8.28 -0.19
CA PRO A 40 -2.24 7.64 0.94
C PRO A 40 -3.75 7.86 0.92
N ARG A 41 -4.37 7.70 -0.22
CA ARG A 41 -5.82 7.79 -0.41
C ARG A 41 -6.22 7.02 -1.65
N LEU A 42 -7.44 6.49 -1.64
CA LEU A 42 -7.97 5.79 -2.80
C LEU A 42 -8.55 6.79 -3.80
N LYS A 43 -8.38 6.49 -5.08
CA LYS A 43 -8.99 7.21 -6.19
C LYS A 43 -9.65 6.21 -7.13
N PHE A 44 -10.71 6.62 -7.80
CA PHE A 44 -11.25 5.83 -8.90
C PHE A 44 -10.36 6.00 -10.13
N TRP A 45 -10.45 5.03 -11.04
CA TRP A 45 -9.60 5.01 -12.23
C TRP A 45 -9.70 6.28 -13.09
N ASP A 46 -10.88 6.93 -13.11
CA ASP A 46 -11.11 8.14 -13.87
C ASP A 46 -10.57 9.41 -13.18
N GLU A 47 -10.14 9.29 -11.94
CA GLU A 47 -9.55 10.39 -11.18
C GLU A 47 -8.01 10.37 -11.20
N VAL A 48 -7.41 9.32 -11.77
CA VAL A 48 -5.95 9.16 -11.82
C VAL A 48 -5.42 9.83 -13.08
N ASP A 49 -4.52 10.79 -12.91
CA ASP A 49 -3.98 11.60 -14.01
C ASP A 49 -2.65 11.06 -14.54
N GLU A 50 -1.86 10.41 -13.70
CA GLU A 50 -0.53 9.94 -14.06
C GLU A 50 -0.39 8.45 -13.79
N PHE A 51 0.29 7.75 -14.69
CA PHE A 51 0.45 6.30 -14.65
C PHE A 51 1.92 5.92 -14.85
N PRO A 52 2.39 4.81 -14.26
CA PRO A 52 1.67 4.00 -13.28
C PRO A 52 1.51 4.71 -11.95
N ALA A 53 0.52 4.30 -11.17
CA ALA A 53 0.24 4.92 -9.87
C ALA A 53 -0.28 3.89 -8.87
N ILE A 54 -0.06 4.15 -7.59
CA ILE A 54 -0.60 3.35 -6.50
C ILE A 54 -1.32 4.28 -5.53
N HIS A 55 -2.53 3.90 -5.17
CA HIS A 55 -3.34 4.60 -4.17
C HIS A 55 -3.72 3.62 -3.09
N LEU A 56 -3.47 3.97 -1.83
CA LEU A 56 -3.72 3.05 -0.72
C LEU A 56 -4.37 3.75 0.46
N ASN A 57 -5.14 2.97 1.21
CA ASN A 57 -5.79 3.46 2.42
C ASN A 57 -6.06 2.32 3.39
N ALA A 58 -6.10 2.65 4.67
CA ALA A 58 -6.46 1.71 5.72
C ALA A 58 -7.98 1.63 5.86
N GLY A 59 -8.48 0.42 6.01
CA GLY A 59 -9.89 0.14 6.20
C GLY A 59 -10.19 -0.46 7.57
N MET A 60 -10.82 -1.62 7.56
CA MET A 60 -11.23 -2.33 8.77
C MET A 60 -10.03 -2.77 9.61
N GLU A 61 -10.19 -2.68 10.92
CA GLU A 61 -9.22 -3.19 11.88
C GLU A 61 -9.92 -4.12 12.85
N THR A 62 -9.30 -5.26 13.11
CA THR A 62 -9.74 -6.19 14.15
C THR A 62 -8.67 -6.28 15.22
N ARG A 63 -9.07 -6.67 16.43
CA ARG A 63 -8.15 -6.78 17.56
C ARG A 63 -8.37 -8.08 18.30
N GLU A 64 -7.26 -8.64 18.75
CA GLU A 64 -7.25 -9.81 19.62
C GLU A 64 -6.63 -9.40 20.94
N TYR A 65 -7.39 -9.54 22.02
CA TYR A 65 -6.94 -9.19 23.36
C TYR A 65 -6.43 -10.43 24.06
N LEU A 66 -5.15 -10.38 24.46
CA LEU A 66 -4.47 -11.45 25.17
C LEU A 66 -4.38 -11.09 26.67
N THR A 67 -3.79 -12.00 27.45
CA THR A 67 -3.57 -11.77 28.90
C THR A 67 -2.57 -10.65 29.15
N ALA A 68 -2.58 -10.08 30.36
CA ALA A 68 -1.64 -9.05 30.81
C ALA A 68 -1.63 -7.77 29.98
N GLY A 69 -2.80 -7.39 29.40
CA GLY A 69 -2.92 -6.16 28.65
C GLY A 69 -2.30 -6.19 27.25
N VAL A 70 -1.78 -7.33 26.82
CA VAL A 70 -1.24 -7.50 25.47
C VAL A 70 -2.40 -7.62 24.48
N LYS A 71 -2.24 -6.98 23.32
CA LYS A 71 -3.20 -7.11 22.21
C LYS A 71 -2.50 -7.11 20.88
N ASN A 72 -3.09 -7.82 19.94
CA ASN A 72 -2.69 -7.77 18.54
C ASN A 72 -3.70 -6.93 17.77
N ARG A 73 -3.19 -6.09 16.87
CA ARG A 73 -4.03 -5.30 15.97
C ARG A 73 -3.79 -5.78 14.54
N TYR A 74 -4.88 -5.99 13.81
CA TYR A 74 -4.85 -6.45 12.43
C TYR A 74 -5.59 -5.44 11.58
N MET A 75 -4.85 -4.64 10.82
CA MET A 75 -5.42 -3.58 10.00
C MET A 75 -5.38 -3.97 8.54
N ASN A 76 -6.53 -3.90 7.86
CA ASN A 76 -6.59 -4.11 6.43
C ASN A 76 -6.21 -2.83 5.70
N VAL A 77 -5.31 -2.95 4.74
CA VAL A 77 -4.94 -1.87 3.84
C VAL A 77 -5.22 -2.32 2.42
N THR A 78 -5.91 -1.48 1.68
CA THR A 78 -6.19 -1.71 0.26
C THR A 78 -5.26 -0.86 -0.57
N LEU A 79 -4.57 -1.49 -1.53
CA LEU A 79 -3.70 -0.82 -2.49
C LEU A 79 -4.31 -0.98 -3.87
N ARG A 80 -4.59 0.11 -4.55
CA ARG A 80 -5.04 0.11 -5.94
C ARG A 80 -3.90 0.51 -6.84
N CYS A 81 -3.61 -0.34 -7.81
CA CYS A 81 -2.52 -0.15 -8.76
C CYS A 81 -3.11 0.12 -10.13
N TYR A 82 -2.62 1.17 -10.78
CA TYR A 82 -3.13 1.61 -12.08
C TYR A 82 -2.01 1.69 -13.09
N VAL A 83 -2.25 1.17 -14.28
CA VAL A 83 -1.37 1.32 -15.44
C VAL A 83 -2.19 1.78 -16.64
N ASN A 84 -1.54 2.40 -17.61
CA ASN A 84 -2.16 2.82 -18.85
C ASN A 84 -1.18 2.56 -19.99
N GLU A 85 -1.26 1.37 -20.57
CA GLU A 85 -0.38 0.90 -21.63
C GLU A 85 -1.13 -0.07 -22.53
N GLU A 86 -0.66 -0.27 -23.75
CA GLU A 86 -1.30 -1.19 -24.69
C GLU A 86 -1.29 -2.65 -24.18
N ASP A 87 -0.23 -3.02 -23.49
CA ASP A 87 -0.09 -4.32 -22.83
C ASP A 87 -0.49 -4.24 -21.34
N ALA A 88 -1.64 -3.64 -21.07
CA ALA A 88 -2.07 -3.35 -19.71
C ALA A 88 -2.05 -4.56 -18.77
N VAL A 89 -2.39 -5.76 -19.26
CA VAL A 89 -2.38 -6.98 -18.43
C VAL A 89 -0.96 -7.29 -17.94
N ASP A 90 0.00 -7.31 -18.86
CA ASP A 90 1.40 -7.61 -18.51
C ASP A 90 2.04 -6.50 -17.69
N ALA A 91 1.74 -5.24 -18.01
CA ALA A 91 2.25 -4.09 -17.26
C ALA A 91 1.71 -4.09 -15.82
N LEU A 92 0.43 -4.43 -15.66
CA LEU A 92 -0.18 -4.50 -14.33
C LEU A 92 0.43 -5.64 -13.51
N ASP A 93 0.63 -6.82 -14.11
CA ASP A 93 1.27 -7.94 -13.44
C ASP A 93 2.68 -7.59 -12.97
N ALA A 94 3.44 -6.87 -13.82
CA ALA A 94 4.77 -6.40 -13.45
C ALA A 94 4.73 -5.45 -12.24
N LEU A 95 3.78 -4.51 -12.23
CA LEU A 95 3.61 -3.59 -11.10
C LEU A 95 3.19 -4.32 -9.83
N LEU A 96 2.27 -5.27 -9.93
CA LEU A 96 1.83 -6.06 -8.77
C LEU A 96 2.98 -6.87 -8.18
N GLU A 97 3.85 -7.43 -9.01
CA GLU A 97 5.04 -8.15 -8.52
C GLU A 97 6.00 -7.22 -7.82
N ASP A 98 6.20 -6.00 -8.33
CA ASP A 98 7.05 -4.99 -7.69
C ASP A 98 6.50 -4.62 -6.31
N VAL A 99 5.18 -4.43 -6.20
CA VAL A 99 4.52 -4.15 -4.92
C VAL A 99 4.72 -5.30 -3.93
N GLU A 100 4.52 -6.53 -4.39
CA GLU A 100 4.74 -7.73 -3.58
C GLU A 100 6.18 -7.77 -3.04
N THR A 101 7.16 -7.47 -3.90
CA THR A 101 8.57 -7.43 -3.51
C THR A 101 8.80 -6.41 -2.38
N VAL A 102 8.25 -5.20 -2.52
CA VAL A 102 8.40 -4.17 -1.49
C VAL A 102 7.75 -4.59 -0.17
N LEU A 103 6.54 -5.15 -0.24
CA LEU A 103 5.81 -5.56 0.96
C LEU A 103 6.53 -6.68 1.70
N GLU A 104 7.07 -7.65 0.98
CA GLU A 104 7.83 -8.76 1.59
C GLU A 104 9.15 -8.30 2.19
N ASP A 105 9.86 -7.40 1.52
CA ASP A 105 11.14 -6.88 2.00
C ASP A 105 10.98 -5.94 3.21
N ASN A 106 9.80 -5.39 3.42
CA ASN A 106 9.55 -4.37 4.45
C ASN A 106 8.47 -4.78 5.47
N SER A 107 8.31 -6.08 5.71
CA SER A 107 7.30 -6.60 6.63
C SER A 107 7.52 -6.18 8.10
N SER A 108 8.69 -5.63 8.43
CA SER A 108 9.02 -5.13 9.77
C SER A 108 9.33 -3.63 9.76
N THR A 109 8.70 -2.88 8.87
CA THR A 109 8.89 -1.43 8.74
C THR A 109 8.51 -0.71 10.04
N THR A 110 9.19 0.40 10.31
CA THR A 110 8.89 1.25 11.46
C THR A 110 7.90 2.35 11.11
N TYR A 111 7.14 2.76 12.11
CA TYR A 111 6.25 3.90 12.04
C TYR A 111 6.35 4.69 13.34
N THR A 112 5.86 5.93 13.36
CA THR A 112 5.91 6.79 14.54
C THR A 112 4.52 6.91 15.14
N ASP A 113 4.40 6.68 16.46
CA ASP A 113 3.12 6.82 17.15
C ASP A 113 2.82 8.29 17.52
N LYS A 114 1.67 8.51 18.16
CA LYS A 114 1.23 9.87 18.53
C LYS A 114 2.14 10.57 19.53
N LEU A 115 2.99 9.84 20.24
CA LEU A 115 3.94 10.38 21.21
C LEU A 115 5.33 10.63 20.60
N GLY A 116 5.47 10.40 19.29
CA GLY A 116 6.75 10.53 18.59
C GLY A 116 7.69 9.35 18.80
N VAL A 117 7.19 8.24 19.36
CA VAL A 117 8.00 7.05 19.61
C VAL A 117 7.96 6.15 18.39
N SER A 118 9.13 5.64 18.00
CA SER A 118 9.24 4.67 16.90
C SER A 118 8.70 3.31 17.32
N GLN A 119 7.82 2.78 16.51
CA GLN A 119 7.22 1.45 16.67
C GLN A 119 7.50 0.62 15.43
N THR A 120 7.40 -0.69 15.53
CA THR A 120 7.68 -1.61 14.42
C THR A 120 6.43 -2.41 14.08
N ILE A 121 6.11 -2.48 12.79
CA ILE A 121 5.10 -3.39 12.27
C ILE A 121 5.58 -4.81 12.51
N GLN A 122 4.70 -5.69 13.00
CA GLN A 122 5.07 -7.07 13.30
C GLN A 122 5.06 -7.95 12.05
N GLN A 123 4.09 -7.74 11.16
CA GLN A 123 3.95 -8.54 9.95
C GLN A 123 3.04 -7.86 8.94
N ILE A 124 3.35 -8.06 7.66
CA ILE A 124 2.46 -7.71 6.54
C ILE A 124 2.10 -9.03 5.86
N THR A 125 0.81 -9.30 5.75
CA THR A 125 0.28 -10.48 5.06
C THR A 125 -0.50 -10.04 3.83
N ILE A 126 -0.15 -10.55 2.66
CA ILE A 126 -0.92 -10.32 1.44
C ILE A 126 -2.11 -11.27 1.45
N ILE A 127 -3.31 -10.71 1.51
CA ILE A 127 -4.55 -11.49 1.62
C ILE A 127 -5.06 -11.89 0.24
N SER A 128 -5.11 -10.93 -0.70
CA SER A 128 -5.63 -11.18 -2.03
C SER A 128 -5.08 -10.17 -3.03
N ILE A 129 -5.05 -10.59 -4.28
CA ILE A 129 -4.72 -9.75 -5.43
C ILE A 129 -5.81 -9.96 -6.47
N GLU A 130 -6.47 -8.87 -6.88
CA GLU A 130 -7.52 -8.90 -7.88
C GLU A 130 -7.15 -7.96 -9.03
N THR A 131 -7.55 -8.30 -10.25
CA THR A 131 -7.30 -7.48 -11.44
C THR A 131 -8.58 -7.33 -12.25
N ASP A 132 -8.59 -6.36 -13.16
CA ASP A 132 -9.67 -6.17 -14.12
C ASP A 132 -9.63 -7.15 -15.30
N GLU A 133 -8.63 -8.04 -15.34
CA GLU A 133 -8.45 -9.06 -16.35
C GLU A 133 -8.39 -8.52 -17.79
N GLY A 134 -7.95 -7.28 -17.96
CA GLY A 134 -7.83 -6.64 -19.25
C GLY A 134 -9.11 -6.01 -19.79
N VAL A 135 -10.17 -6.01 -19.00
CA VAL A 135 -11.48 -5.46 -19.43
C VAL A 135 -11.40 -3.96 -19.77
N LEU A 136 -10.55 -3.23 -19.08
CA LEU A 136 -10.43 -1.78 -19.22
C LEU A 136 -9.27 -1.33 -20.12
N GLU A 137 -8.61 -2.24 -20.82
CA GLU A 137 -7.46 -1.88 -21.66
C GLU A 137 -7.74 -0.66 -22.54
N PRO A 138 -6.80 0.28 -22.69
CA PRO A 138 -5.38 0.28 -22.24
C PRO A 138 -5.17 0.58 -20.75
N LEU A 139 -6.23 0.81 -20.00
CA LEU A 139 -6.16 1.00 -18.56
C LEU A 139 -6.15 -0.38 -17.87
N GLY A 140 -5.23 -0.57 -16.93
CA GLY A 140 -5.19 -1.75 -16.07
C GLY A 140 -5.40 -1.35 -14.63
N VAL A 141 -6.27 -2.06 -13.91
CA VAL A 141 -6.58 -1.80 -12.51
C VAL A 141 -6.37 -3.08 -11.73
N GLY A 142 -5.53 -3.00 -10.69
CA GLY A 142 -5.31 -4.09 -9.76
C GLY A 142 -5.54 -3.64 -8.34
N GLU A 143 -6.02 -4.54 -7.50
CA GLU A 143 -6.25 -4.28 -6.10
C GLU A 143 -5.57 -5.34 -5.25
N ILE A 144 -4.71 -4.90 -4.33
CA ILE A 144 -4.06 -5.76 -3.35
C ILE A 144 -4.64 -5.45 -1.99
N THR A 145 -5.14 -6.47 -1.31
CA THR A 145 -5.56 -6.35 0.07
C THR A 145 -4.51 -6.98 0.96
N ILE A 146 -4.01 -6.22 1.91
CA ILE A 146 -3.03 -6.70 2.88
C ILE A 146 -3.57 -6.55 4.29
N GLU A 147 -3.02 -7.35 5.19
CA GLU A 147 -3.25 -7.23 6.62
C GLU A 147 -1.95 -6.84 7.28
N VAL A 148 -1.97 -5.73 8.01
CA VAL A 148 -0.84 -5.25 8.79
C VAL A 148 -1.09 -5.56 10.25
N ARG A 149 -0.20 -6.34 10.85
CA ARG A 149 -0.23 -6.64 12.28
C ARG A 149 0.71 -5.69 13.00
N TYR A 150 0.18 -5.00 14.01
CA TYR A 150 0.99 -4.02 14.75
C TYR A 150 0.60 -3.87 16.23
#